data_54e2a30d4a28e728632584f3d33f6f32
#
_entry.id   54e2a30d4a28e728632584f3d33f6f32
#
_cell.length_a   1.000
_cell.length_b   1.000
_cell.length_c   1.000
_cell.angle_alpha   90.00
_cell.angle_beta   90.00
_cell.angle_gamma   90.00
#
_symmetry.space_group_name_H-M   'P 1'
#
loop_
_entity.id
_entity.type
_entity.pdbx_description
1 polymer ?
#
loop_
_entity_poly.entity_id
_entity_poly.type
_entity_poly.pdbx_seq_one_letter_code
_entity_poly.pdbx_strand_id
1 'polypeptide(L)'
;AYDCIQIHGGSGFMLEYACQRIYRDARITSIYEGTTQLQTVAAIRYVTNGSYAATLRDYETIPCSEEMQPLMDRLKEMTNKFEAVTNATKEAANQELLDFVARRLYEMAAVCVMSHLLIQDATKAPELFAKSAVVYLNYAEAEVEKHFNFIRKFKAEELESYRK
;
A
#
# COMPACT_ATOMS: atom_id res chain seq x y z
N ALA A 1 13.61 5.73 0.23
CA ALA A 1 14.58 6.84 0.04
C ALA A 1 14.92 7.53 1.37
N TYR A 2 13.93 7.87 2.19
CA TYR A 2 14.17 8.51 3.50
C TYR A 2 15.07 7.67 4.41
N ASP A 3 14.73 6.40 4.61
CA ASP A 3 15.49 5.49 5.46
C ASP A 3 16.90 5.22 4.92
N CYS A 4 17.06 5.28 3.60
CA CYS A 4 18.37 5.14 2.96
C CYS A 4 19.32 6.26 3.42
N ILE A 5 18.85 7.51 3.47
CA ILE A 5 19.65 8.64 4.02
C ILE A 5 19.96 8.39 5.50
N GLN A 6 18.97 7.94 6.26
CA GLN A 6 19.14 7.66 7.69
C GLN A 6 20.22 6.60 7.97
N ILE A 7 20.22 5.50 7.18
CA ILE A 7 21.20 4.42 7.29
C ILE A 7 22.62 4.91 6.92
N HIS A 8 22.75 5.78 5.92
CA HIS A 8 24.03 6.38 5.54
C HIS A 8 24.53 7.43 6.54
N GLY A 9 23.70 7.87 7.49
CA GLY A 9 24.04 8.92 8.44
C GLY A 9 24.38 10.24 7.75
N GLY A 10 25.37 10.97 8.26
CA GLY A 10 25.81 12.25 7.67
C GLY A 10 26.22 12.15 6.20
N SER A 11 26.82 11.04 5.79
CA SER A 11 27.20 10.80 4.40
C SER A 11 25.98 10.75 3.45
N GLY A 12 24.84 10.29 3.94
CA GLY A 12 23.60 10.26 3.15
C GLY A 12 23.07 11.62 2.73
N PHE A 13 23.45 12.67 3.44
CA PHE A 13 23.08 14.04 3.15
C PHE A 13 24.06 14.76 2.19
N MET A 14 25.24 14.21 1.99
CA MET A 14 26.29 14.82 1.17
C MET A 14 26.04 14.58 -0.32
N LEU A 15 26.43 15.55 -1.16
CA LEU A 15 26.20 15.52 -2.61
C LEU A 15 26.96 14.40 -3.34
N GLU A 16 28.06 13.95 -2.76
CA GLU A 16 28.90 12.86 -3.29
C GLU A 16 28.20 11.49 -3.28
N TYR A 17 27.14 11.35 -2.47
CA TYR A 17 26.37 10.10 -2.37
C TYR A 17 25.05 10.18 -3.12
N ALA A 18 24.70 9.14 -3.84
CA ALA A 18 23.50 9.10 -4.67
C ALA A 18 22.18 9.18 -3.88
N CYS A 19 22.17 8.78 -2.61
CA CYS A 19 20.94 8.62 -1.82
C CYS A 19 20.20 9.96 -1.60
N GLN A 20 20.91 11.10 -1.48
CA GLN A 20 20.28 12.42 -1.38
C GLN A 20 19.53 12.79 -2.67
N ARG A 21 20.09 12.46 -3.84
CA ARG A 21 19.44 12.68 -5.14
C ARG A 21 18.20 11.80 -5.28
N ILE A 22 18.32 10.51 -4.98
CA ILE A 22 17.20 9.56 -5.01
C ILE A 22 16.08 10.04 -4.07
N TYR A 23 16.41 10.57 -2.90
CA TYR A 23 15.41 11.12 -1.99
C TYR A 23 14.68 12.32 -2.59
N ARG A 24 15.38 13.25 -3.21
CA ARG A 24 14.78 14.43 -3.87
C ARG A 24 13.89 14.01 -5.02
N ASP A 25 14.33 13.07 -5.85
CA ASP A 25 13.58 12.54 -6.98
C ASP A 25 12.32 11.77 -6.49
N ALA A 26 12.42 11.02 -5.40
CA ALA A 26 11.28 10.37 -4.78
C ALA A 26 10.31 11.39 -4.16
N ARG A 27 10.82 12.48 -3.56
CA ARG A 27 9.97 13.48 -2.89
C ARG A 27 9.07 14.24 -3.85
N ILE A 28 9.55 14.54 -5.05
CA ILE A 28 8.74 15.27 -6.04
C ILE A 28 7.50 14.48 -6.47
N THR A 29 7.55 13.14 -6.45
CA THR A 29 6.43 12.29 -6.87
C THR A 29 5.16 12.46 -6.00
N SER A 30 5.28 13.03 -4.81
CA SER A 30 4.14 13.33 -3.94
C SER A 30 3.63 14.78 -4.07
N ILE A 31 4.16 15.55 -5.04
CA ILE A 31 3.88 16.97 -5.24
C ILE A 31 3.36 17.25 -6.64
N TYR A 32 4.06 16.74 -7.68
CA TYR A 32 3.72 17.02 -9.07
C TYR A 32 2.50 16.22 -9.55
N GLU A 33 1.86 16.68 -10.62
CA GLU A 33 0.64 16.07 -11.20
C GLU A 33 -0.52 15.94 -10.20
N GLY A 34 -0.50 16.75 -9.17
CA GLY A 34 -1.43 16.73 -8.05
C GLY A 34 -0.79 16.22 -6.75
N THR A 35 -1.18 16.83 -5.65
CA THR A 35 -0.73 16.41 -4.32
C THR A 35 -1.21 15.00 -3.99
N THR A 36 -0.64 14.39 -2.95
CA THR A 36 -1.10 13.09 -2.45
C THR A 36 -2.62 13.05 -2.24
N GLN A 37 -3.24 14.15 -1.79
CA GLN A 37 -4.69 14.24 -1.62
C GLN A 37 -5.43 14.15 -2.96
N LEU A 38 -4.98 14.86 -3.99
CA LEU A 38 -5.60 14.81 -5.32
C LEU A 38 -5.44 13.42 -5.96
N GLN A 39 -4.30 12.79 -5.79
CA GLN A 39 -4.07 11.42 -6.24
C GLN A 39 -5.00 10.43 -5.52
N THR A 40 -5.22 10.61 -4.22
CA THR A 40 -6.17 9.79 -3.45
C THR A 40 -7.59 9.95 -3.97
N VAL A 41 -8.04 11.19 -4.24
CA VAL A 41 -9.36 11.49 -4.82
C VAL A 41 -9.51 10.85 -6.20
N ALA A 42 -8.46 10.84 -7.01
CA ALA A 42 -8.48 10.17 -8.31
C ALA A 42 -8.53 8.64 -8.18
N ALA A 43 -7.75 8.08 -7.26
CA ALA A 43 -7.60 6.64 -7.09
C ALA A 43 -8.82 5.97 -6.44
N ILE A 44 -9.51 6.66 -5.50
CA ILE A 44 -10.58 6.04 -4.69
C ILE A 44 -11.71 5.48 -5.55
N ARG A 45 -12.01 6.09 -6.69
CA ARG A 45 -13.01 5.58 -7.64
C ARG A 45 -12.66 4.19 -8.19
N TYR A 46 -11.37 3.90 -8.40
CA TYR A 46 -10.91 2.61 -8.89
C TYR A 46 -10.86 1.55 -7.77
N VAL A 47 -10.69 1.99 -6.52
CA VAL A 47 -10.87 1.14 -5.35
C VAL A 47 -12.33 0.74 -5.23
N THR A 48 -13.24 1.71 -5.22
CA THR A 48 -14.67 1.48 -4.96
C THR A 48 -15.41 0.83 -6.12
N ASN A 49 -14.96 0.98 -7.37
CA ASN A 49 -15.56 0.28 -8.51
C ASN A 49 -15.05 -1.17 -8.67
N GLY A 50 -14.10 -1.61 -7.83
CA GLY A 50 -13.57 -2.96 -7.83
C GLY A 50 -12.37 -3.19 -8.76
N SER A 51 -11.89 -2.18 -9.49
CA SER A 51 -10.75 -2.37 -10.43
C SER A 51 -9.48 -2.84 -9.72
N TYR A 52 -9.15 -2.28 -8.55
CA TYR A 52 -7.98 -2.73 -7.78
C TYR A 52 -8.16 -4.16 -7.25
N ALA A 53 -9.35 -4.50 -6.74
CA ALA A 53 -9.63 -5.86 -6.29
C ALA A 53 -9.48 -6.87 -7.44
N ALA A 54 -10.05 -6.57 -8.61
CA ALA A 54 -9.90 -7.41 -9.80
C ALA A 54 -8.42 -7.60 -10.18
N THR A 55 -7.64 -6.52 -10.23
CA THR A 55 -6.21 -6.59 -10.53
C THR A 55 -5.44 -7.45 -9.51
N LEU A 56 -5.74 -7.34 -8.22
CA LEU A 56 -5.11 -8.16 -7.18
C LEU A 56 -5.45 -9.64 -7.38
N ARG A 57 -6.72 -9.96 -7.70
CA ARG A 57 -7.14 -11.34 -8.01
C ARG A 57 -6.47 -11.89 -9.27
N ASP A 58 -6.30 -11.06 -10.30
CA ASP A 58 -5.54 -11.45 -11.50
C ASP A 58 -4.08 -11.79 -11.15
N TYR A 59 -3.42 -10.99 -10.31
CA TYR A 59 -2.07 -11.29 -9.83
C TYR A 59 -1.98 -12.59 -9.02
N GLU A 60 -3.00 -12.95 -8.26
CA GLU A 60 -3.07 -14.21 -7.51
C GLU A 60 -3.11 -15.45 -8.42
N THR A 61 -3.46 -15.29 -9.70
CA THR A 61 -3.45 -16.38 -10.69
C THR A 61 -2.06 -16.65 -11.26
N ILE A 62 -1.11 -15.71 -11.09
CA ILE A 62 0.23 -15.84 -11.60
C ILE A 62 1.02 -16.82 -10.72
N PRO A 63 1.56 -17.92 -11.29
CA PRO A 63 2.32 -18.87 -10.50
C PRO A 63 3.54 -18.24 -9.82
N CYS A 64 3.79 -18.61 -8.59
CA CYS A 64 5.02 -18.29 -7.87
C CYS A 64 5.81 -19.56 -7.53
N SER A 65 7.08 -19.42 -7.14
CA SER A 65 7.90 -20.55 -6.70
C SER A 65 7.35 -21.14 -5.39
N GLU A 66 7.67 -22.42 -5.11
CA GLU A 66 7.29 -23.09 -3.86
C GLU A 66 7.76 -22.31 -2.63
N GLU A 67 8.95 -21.71 -2.70
CA GLU A 67 9.52 -20.90 -1.63
C GLU A 67 8.67 -19.63 -1.35
N MET A 68 8.06 -19.06 -2.38
CA MET A 68 7.23 -17.85 -2.26
C MET A 68 5.76 -18.16 -1.93
N GLN A 69 5.33 -19.42 -2.01
CA GLN A 69 3.93 -19.79 -1.76
C GLN A 69 3.41 -19.34 -0.37
N PRO A 70 4.16 -19.51 0.74
CA PRO A 70 3.68 -19.03 2.04
C PRO A 70 3.47 -17.51 2.09
N LEU A 71 4.25 -16.73 1.35
CA LEU A 71 4.08 -15.29 1.25
C LEU A 71 2.84 -14.95 0.41
N MET A 72 2.60 -15.69 -0.68
CA MET A 72 1.42 -15.54 -1.51
C MET A 72 0.14 -15.82 -0.72
N ASP A 73 0.13 -16.85 0.12
CA ASP A 73 -1.04 -17.19 0.94
C ASP A 73 -1.36 -16.07 1.96
N ARG A 74 -0.35 -15.49 2.60
CA ARG A 74 -0.52 -14.31 3.46
C ARG A 74 -1.04 -13.10 2.68
N LEU A 75 -0.52 -12.89 1.47
CA LEU A 75 -0.96 -11.78 0.62
C LEU A 75 -2.43 -11.91 0.19
N LYS A 76 -2.91 -13.13 -0.07
CA LYS A 76 -4.35 -13.39 -0.31
C LYS A 76 -5.22 -12.98 0.87
N GLU A 77 -4.77 -13.23 2.09
CA GLU A 77 -5.47 -12.76 3.30
C GLU A 77 -5.48 -11.23 3.41
N MET A 78 -4.39 -10.57 3.00
CA MET A 78 -4.36 -9.10 2.94
C MET A 78 -5.35 -8.56 1.91
N THR A 79 -5.46 -9.20 0.74
CA THR A 79 -6.45 -8.87 -0.29
C THR A 79 -7.88 -9.07 0.22
N ASN A 80 -8.16 -10.17 0.93
CA ASN A 80 -9.47 -10.42 1.55
C ASN A 80 -9.85 -9.31 2.53
N LYS A 81 -8.92 -8.86 3.36
CA LYS A 81 -9.14 -7.74 4.30
C LYS A 81 -9.41 -6.43 3.59
N PHE A 82 -8.64 -6.13 2.54
CA PHE A 82 -8.87 -4.94 1.71
C PHE A 82 -10.28 -4.94 1.08
N GLU A 83 -10.69 -6.04 0.46
CA GLU A 83 -12.01 -6.18 -0.13
C GLU A 83 -13.14 -6.04 0.92
N ALA A 84 -12.97 -6.68 2.07
CA ALA A 84 -13.97 -6.65 3.13
C ALA A 84 -14.24 -5.22 3.62
N VAL A 85 -13.21 -4.42 3.90
CA VAL A 85 -13.41 -3.04 4.37
C VAL A 85 -13.83 -2.10 3.25
N THR A 86 -13.42 -2.36 2.00
CA THR A 86 -13.88 -1.59 0.83
C THR A 86 -15.38 -1.77 0.63
N ASN A 87 -15.86 -3.01 0.66
CA ASN A 87 -17.27 -3.33 0.50
C ASN A 87 -18.11 -2.76 1.65
N ALA A 88 -17.67 -2.94 2.90
CA ALA A 88 -18.34 -2.36 4.06
C ALA A 88 -18.45 -0.82 3.98
N THR A 89 -17.40 -0.15 3.52
CA THR A 89 -17.40 1.31 3.34
C THR A 89 -18.39 1.74 2.25
N LYS A 90 -18.49 0.98 1.16
CA LYS A 90 -19.48 1.24 0.09
C LYS A 90 -20.91 1.03 0.57
N GLU A 91 -21.17 -0.06 1.30
CA GLU A 91 -22.49 -0.42 1.84
C GLU A 91 -22.99 0.61 2.86
N ALA A 92 -22.10 1.27 3.57
CA ALA A 92 -22.46 2.37 4.47
C ALA A 92 -23.09 3.55 3.75
N ALA A 93 -22.94 3.69 2.43
CA ALA A 93 -23.49 4.73 1.56
C ALA A 93 -23.29 6.16 2.12
N ASN A 94 -22.18 6.38 2.83
CA ASN A 94 -21.82 7.65 3.45
C ASN A 94 -20.57 8.22 2.76
N GLN A 95 -20.76 9.29 1.97
CA GLN A 95 -19.67 9.91 1.20
C GLN A 95 -18.59 10.52 2.11
N GLU A 96 -18.97 11.13 3.21
CA GLU A 96 -18.02 11.75 4.14
C GLU A 96 -17.13 10.69 4.81
N LEU A 97 -17.70 9.55 5.18
CA LEU A 97 -16.96 8.41 5.68
C LEU A 97 -15.99 7.87 4.62
N LEU A 98 -16.47 7.71 3.38
CA LEU A 98 -15.63 7.27 2.28
C LEU A 98 -14.44 8.21 2.07
N ASP A 99 -14.68 9.52 2.02
CA ASP A 99 -13.61 10.52 1.83
C ASP A 99 -12.59 10.47 2.98
N PHE A 100 -13.05 10.27 4.20
CA PHE A 100 -12.20 10.16 5.40
C PHE A 100 -11.30 8.94 5.39
N VAL A 101 -11.80 7.78 4.92
CA VAL A 101 -11.01 6.53 4.87
C VAL A 101 -10.30 6.30 3.54
N ALA A 102 -10.59 7.12 2.51
CA ALA A 102 -10.12 6.92 1.14
C ALA A 102 -8.62 6.67 1.02
N ARG A 103 -7.80 7.47 1.71
CA ARG A 103 -6.35 7.31 1.71
C ARG A 103 -5.93 5.95 2.28
N ARG A 104 -6.57 5.48 3.34
CA ARG A 104 -6.27 4.19 3.97
C ARG A 104 -6.59 3.02 3.04
N LEU A 105 -7.74 3.07 2.36
CA LEU A 105 -8.12 2.07 1.36
C LEU A 105 -7.13 2.03 0.20
N TYR A 106 -6.72 3.20 -0.29
CA TYR A 106 -5.72 3.30 -1.34
C TYR A 106 -4.35 2.75 -0.91
N GLU A 107 -3.89 3.07 0.30
CA GLU A 107 -2.62 2.57 0.84
C GLU A 107 -2.64 1.04 1.00
N MET A 108 -3.77 0.45 1.45
CA MET A 108 -3.93 -1.01 1.49
C MET A 108 -3.79 -1.64 0.09
N ALA A 109 -4.45 -1.08 -0.92
CA ALA A 109 -4.33 -1.56 -2.30
C ALA A 109 -2.89 -1.46 -2.80
N ALA A 110 -2.22 -0.32 -2.56
CA ALA A 110 -0.86 -0.07 -3.02
C ALA A 110 0.16 -1.07 -2.43
N VAL A 111 0.10 -1.34 -1.12
CA VAL A 111 1.03 -2.31 -0.51
C VAL A 111 0.75 -3.75 -0.97
N CYS A 112 -0.51 -4.11 -1.26
CA CYS A 112 -0.85 -5.41 -1.85
C CYS A 112 -0.27 -5.53 -3.28
N VAL A 113 -0.44 -4.53 -4.15
CA VAL A 113 0.14 -4.52 -5.50
C VAL A 113 1.65 -4.66 -5.45
N MET A 114 2.32 -3.85 -4.63
CA MET A 114 3.78 -3.92 -4.48
C MET A 114 4.26 -5.27 -3.97
N SER A 115 3.51 -5.90 -3.06
CA SER A 115 3.82 -7.25 -2.56
C SER A 115 3.73 -8.30 -3.67
N HIS A 116 2.70 -8.24 -4.53
CA HIS A 116 2.57 -9.14 -5.68
C HIS A 116 3.74 -9.01 -6.66
N LEU A 117 4.10 -7.77 -7.02
CA LEU A 117 5.22 -7.51 -7.92
C LEU A 117 6.53 -8.06 -7.35
N LEU A 118 6.77 -7.84 -6.06
CA LEU A 118 7.99 -8.31 -5.41
C LEU A 118 8.05 -9.83 -5.27
N ILE A 119 6.93 -10.52 -5.04
CA ILE A 119 6.85 -11.99 -5.08
C ILE A 119 7.16 -12.51 -6.48
N GLN A 120 6.68 -11.85 -7.53
CA GLN A 120 7.00 -12.22 -8.91
C GLN A 120 8.50 -12.05 -9.22
N ASP A 121 9.09 -10.94 -8.77
CA ASP A 121 10.53 -10.70 -8.92
C ASP A 121 11.34 -11.74 -8.13
N ALA A 122 10.94 -12.06 -6.90
CA ALA A 122 11.56 -13.09 -6.08
C ALA A 122 11.41 -14.50 -6.69
N THR A 123 10.35 -14.78 -7.42
CA THR A 123 10.16 -16.03 -8.15
C THR A 123 11.13 -16.14 -9.33
N LYS A 124 11.42 -15.03 -10.02
CA LYS A 124 12.31 -14.99 -11.19
C LYS A 124 13.80 -14.91 -10.84
N ALA A 125 14.11 -14.18 -9.77
CA ALA A 125 15.49 -13.94 -9.32
C ALA A 125 15.56 -13.99 -7.78
N PRO A 126 15.44 -15.19 -7.18
CA PRO A 126 15.35 -15.36 -5.74
C PRO A 126 16.59 -14.86 -4.99
N GLU A 127 17.77 -15.00 -5.59
CA GLU A 127 19.04 -14.53 -5.02
C GLU A 127 19.07 -13.01 -4.80
N LEU A 128 18.30 -12.25 -5.59
CA LEU A 128 18.22 -10.79 -5.48
C LEU A 128 17.04 -10.32 -4.62
N PHE A 129 15.90 -10.99 -4.70
CA PHE A 129 14.64 -10.43 -4.20
C PHE A 129 13.97 -11.24 -3.09
N ALA A 130 14.31 -12.53 -2.86
CA ALA A 130 13.61 -13.35 -1.88
C ALA A 130 13.62 -12.75 -0.46
N LYS A 131 14.78 -12.29 0.02
CA LYS A 131 14.89 -11.64 1.33
C LYS A 131 14.10 -10.34 1.41
N SER A 132 14.12 -9.55 0.35
CA SER A 132 13.36 -8.30 0.26
C SER A 132 11.86 -8.55 0.25
N ALA A 133 11.40 -9.62 -0.42
CA ALA A 133 10.00 -10.03 -0.42
C ALA A 133 9.50 -10.36 0.99
N VAL A 134 10.27 -11.14 1.76
CA VAL A 134 9.93 -11.47 3.14
C VAL A 134 9.83 -10.20 4.01
N VAL A 135 10.84 -9.34 3.95
CA VAL A 135 10.90 -8.11 4.76
C VAL A 135 9.76 -7.16 4.39
N TYR A 136 9.53 -6.97 3.08
CA TYR A 136 8.48 -6.07 2.62
C TYR A 136 7.09 -6.59 2.97
N LEU A 137 6.84 -7.90 2.83
CA LEU A 137 5.53 -8.46 3.16
C LEU A 137 5.22 -8.34 4.66
N ASN A 138 6.20 -8.52 5.53
CA ASN A 138 6.01 -8.29 6.97
C ASN A 138 5.58 -6.84 7.27
N TYR A 139 6.21 -5.87 6.60
CA TYR A 139 5.81 -4.47 6.68
C TYR A 139 4.41 -4.24 6.11
N ALA A 140 4.14 -4.75 4.91
CA ALA A 140 2.87 -4.56 4.20
C ALA A 140 1.68 -5.15 4.98
N GLU A 141 1.85 -6.34 5.57
CA GLU A 141 0.82 -6.97 6.40
C GLU A 141 0.50 -6.11 7.64
N ALA A 142 1.52 -5.55 8.30
CA ALA A 142 1.31 -4.66 9.45
C ALA A 142 0.55 -3.37 9.05
N GLU A 143 0.85 -2.80 7.87
CA GLU A 143 0.13 -1.65 7.33
C GLU A 143 -1.33 -1.99 6.99
N VAL A 144 -1.58 -3.13 6.34
CA VAL A 144 -2.94 -3.60 6.06
C VAL A 144 -3.72 -3.81 7.35
N GLU A 145 -3.15 -4.47 8.35
CA GLU A 145 -3.80 -4.68 9.65
C GLU A 145 -4.14 -3.36 10.36
N LYS A 146 -3.22 -2.41 10.36
CA LYS A 146 -3.43 -1.08 10.91
C LYS A 146 -4.65 -0.40 10.29
N HIS A 147 -4.70 -0.36 8.96
CA HIS A 147 -5.78 0.30 8.22
C HIS A 147 -7.10 -0.47 8.33
N PHE A 148 -7.07 -1.79 8.21
CA PHE A 148 -8.23 -2.67 8.38
C PHE A 148 -8.88 -2.47 9.75
N ASN A 149 -8.09 -2.51 10.81
CA ASN A 149 -8.59 -2.33 12.17
C ASN A 149 -9.13 -0.92 12.40
N PHE A 150 -8.48 0.10 11.83
CA PHE A 150 -8.97 1.47 11.92
C PHE A 150 -10.34 1.62 11.26
N ILE A 151 -10.47 1.20 9.99
CA ILE A 151 -11.72 1.34 9.22
C ILE A 151 -12.87 0.58 9.88
N ARG A 152 -12.62 -0.65 10.36
CA ARG A 152 -13.64 -1.46 11.02
C ARG A 152 -14.14 -0.89 12.35
N LYS A 153 -13.28 -0.22 13.09
CA LYS A 153 -13.62 0.31 14.42
C LYS A 153 -14.18 1.71 14.36
N PHE A 154 -13.87 2.45 13.31
CA PHE A 154 -14.30 3.85 13.16
C PHE A 154 -15.80 3.92 12.86
N LYS A 155 -16.51 4.77 13.61
CA LYS A 155 -17.94 5.02 13.41
C LYS A 155 -18.14 6.36 12.74
N ALA A 156 -19.13 6.43 11.86
CA ALA A 156 -19.42 7.66 11.11
C ALA A 156 -19.73 8.87 12.04
N GLU A 157 -20.30 8.60 13.20
CA GLU A 157 -20.62 9.64 14.20
C GLU A 157 -19.35 10.29 14.79
N GLU A 158 -18.22 9.58 14.77
CA GLU A 158 -16.94 10.11 15.25
C GLU A 158 -16.39 11.21 14.33
N LEU A 159 -16.90 11.33 13.08
CA LEU A 159 -16.52 12.41 12.15
C LEU A 159 -16.80 13.80 12.74
N GLU A 160 -17.82 13.93 13.58
CA GLU A 160 -18.11 15.19 14.26
C GLU A 160 -16.92 15.72 15.09
N SER A 161 -16.10 14.81 15.65
CA SER A 161 -14.92 15.20 16.42
C SER A 161 -13.83 15.86 15.57
N TYR A 162 -13.88 15.73 14.24
CA TYR A 162 -12.93 16.30 13.29
C TYR A 162 -13.46 17.58 12.61
N ARG A 163 -14.71 17.93 12.84
CA ARG A 163 -15.28 19.21 12.37
C ARG A 163 -14.87 20.33 13.34
N LYS A 164 -14.47 21.45 12.78
CA LYS A 164 -14.15 22.67 13.55
C LYS A 164 -15.36 23.57 13.65
#